data_42cf907d3dac7abe9c7a02e362ab1228
#
_entry.id   42cf907d3dac7abe9c7a02e362ab1228
#
_cell.length_a   1.000
_cell.length_b   1.000
_cell.length_c   1.000
_cell.angle_alpha   90.00
_cell.angle_beta   90.00
_cell.angle_gamma   90.00
#
_symmetry.space_group_name_H-M   'P 1'
#
loop_
_entity.id
_entity.type
_entity.pdbx_description
1 polymer ?
#
loop_
_entity_poly.entity_id
_entity_poly.type
_entity_poly.pdbx_seq_one_letter_code
_entity_poly.pdbx_strand_id
1 'polypeptide(L)'
;IQDYIKENVLNNFNPSLEEISVKNEKRITSPKTISDFYNPQPGDENNHHVVISWLLNESHNPIELLETYLMSNILLDNSASPLRKVLENSELGKSPSPLTGLEADQKELVFAAGLEGVEKEKHKDVEELILNCLNELVSNGIDKDLIDSSLHQLEIKQREITGSGMPFGLQIMLSCLPACIHNDDPLSILDLDNAFNTIKSNLKSGRYIENLIEKHLIKNNHRLNYSLIPDINFNKKTEERIQKKVSDKTKNLTTEEKNNIVKMATSLQKRQESHDDPEILPKVTKEDIPNERKYPSPFISHSNNATNYFYKSGTNGIVYHSMLFPCDALNKHELAVASLFANSITDIGLGNDSYESIQKYQSSITGGISSSFVMLPCTDNINYQLALKVSGKSLEKNDHLMQELMLRTINDSRFNETQRIKELLDFISSDNEKSLIQNGHVLAMNNAAAQINSVAATSDLTSGVRFI
;
A
#
# COMPACT_ATOMS: atom_id res chain seq x y z
N ILE A 1 -22.75 2.18 21.91
CA ILE A 1 -21.71 1.21 21.56
C ILE A 1 -20.89 0.85 22.79
N GLN A 2 -20.34 1.84 23.53
CA GLN A 2 -19.53 1.58 24.75
C GLN A 2 -20.30 0.77 25.78
N ASP A 3 -21.55 1.15 26.08
CA ASP A 3 -22.41 0.42 27.05
C ASP A 3 -22.67 -1.00 26.54
N TYR A 4 -22.96 -1.18 25.28
CA TYR A 4 -23.16 -2.49 24.67
C TYR A 4 -21.92 -3.40 24.81
N ILE A 5 -20.72 -2.88 24.51
CA ILE A 5 -19.46 -3.62 24.68
C ILE A 5 -19.24 -3.96 26.16
N LYS A 6 -19.48 -3.02 27.06
CA LYS A 6 -19.34 -3.23 28.52
C LYS A 6 -20.26 -4.32 29.00
N GLU A 7 -21.54 -4.26 28.66
CA GLU A 7 -22.58 -5.18 29.15
C GLU A 7 -22.45 -6.58 28.52
N ASN A 8 -22.19 -6.66 27.22
CA ASN A 8 -22.25 -7.93 26.51
C ASN A 8 -20.87 -8.62 26.34
N VAL A 9 -19.78 -7.87 26.51
CA VAL A 9 -18.42 -8.42 26.35
C VAL A 9 -17.63 -8.31 27.67
N LEU A 10 -17.32 -7.08 28.11
CA LEU A 10 -16.36 -6.88 29.19
C LEU A 10 -16.82 -7.44 30.54
N ASN A 11 -18.13 -7.40 30.84
CA ASN A 11 -18.70 -7.97 32.07
C ASN A 11 -18.56 -9.50 32.15
N ASN A 12 -18.26 -10.17 31.03
CA ASN A 12 -18.05 -11.63 31.02
C ASN A 12 -16.60 -12.03 31.36
N PHE A 13 -15.70 -11.05 31.54
CA PHE A 13 -14.29 -11.28 31.84
C PHE A 13 -13.91 -10.61 33.17
N ASN A 14 -13.07 -11.27 33.92
CA ASN A 14 -12.43 -10.65 35.07
C ASN A 14 -11.22 -9.85 34.62
N PRO A 15 -10.90 -8.71 35.25
CA PRO A 15 -9.66 -8.00 34.97
C PRO A 15 -8.46 -8.92 35.20
N SER A 16 -7.56 -9.00 34.21
CA SER A 16 -6.29 -9.67 34.44
C SER A 16 -5.36 -8.74 35.21
N LEU A 17 -4.73 -9.28 36.26
CA LEU A 17 -3.66 -8.60 36.97
C LEU A 17 -2.28 -8.86 36.32
N GLU A 18 -2.24 -9.74 35.34
CA GLU A 18 -1.01 -10.00 34.57
C GLU A 18 -0.82 -8.92 33.51
N GLU A 19 0.26 -8.20 33.62
CA GLU A 19 0.69 -7.24 32.62
C GLU A 19 1.30 -8.01 31.44
N ILE A 20 0.62 -7.99 30.31
CA ILE A 20 1.15 -8.58 29.07
C ILE A 20 2.11 -7.56 28.46
N SER A 21 3.41 -7.78 28.61
CA SER A 21 4.43 -6.95 27.99
C SER A 21 5.31 -7.76 27.04
N VAL A 22 5.55 -7.25 25.85
CA VAL A 22 6.53 -7.78 24.92
C VAL A 22 7.85 -7.07 25.18
N LYS A 23 8.90 -7.84 25.53
CA LYS A 23 10.25 -7.28 25.71
C LYS A 23 10.87 -6.94 24.37
N ASN A 24 11.77 -5.96 24.36
CA ASN A 24 12.58 -5.66 23.19
C ASN A 24 13.48 -6.85 22.86
N GLU A 25 13.71 -7.05 21.55
CA GLU A 25 14.60 -8.11 21.09
C GLU A 25 16.06 -7.84 21.52
N LYS A 26 16.73 -8.88 21.96
CA LYS A 26 18.13 -8.78 22.34
C LYS A 26 19.00 -8.47 21.11
N ARG A 27 19.66 -7.32 21.13
CA ARG A 27 20.51 -6.89 20.01
C ARG A 27 21.64 -7.88 19.76
N ILE A 28 21.78 -8.29 18.50
CA ILE A 28 22.95 -9.07 18.06
C ILE A 28 24.13 -8.13 17.82
N THR A 29 25.34 -8.63 18.09
CA THR A 29 26.58 -7.85 18.03
C THR A 29 27.25 -7.88 16.66
N SER A 30 26.83 -8.79 15.79
CA SER A 30 27.33 -8.91 14.41
C SER A 30 26.21 -9.42 13.50
N PRO A 31 26.19 -9.02 12.22
CA PRO A 31 25.25 -9.53 11.24
C PRO A 31 25.18 -11.05 11.20
N LYS A 32 23.98 -11.59 11.00
CA LYS A 32 23.74 -13.03 10.87
C LYS A 32 23.25 -13.37 9.48
N THR A 33 23.59 -14.57 9.02
CA THR A 33 23.03 -15.14 7.78
C THR A 33 22.20 -16.37 8.14
N ILE A 34 20.96 -16.41 7.68
CA ILE A 34 20.03 -17.52 7.86
C ILE A 34 19.45 -17.89 6.51
N SER A 35 19.28 -19.18 6.29
CA SER A 35 18.59 -19.69 5.11
C SER A 35 17.45 -20.61 5.52
N ASP A 36 16.33 -20.54 4.81
CA ASP A 36 15.19 -21.43 4.96
C ASP A 36 14.70 -21.88 3.57
N PHE A 37 13.71 -22.75 3.55
CA PHE A 37 13.21 -23.35 2.32
C PHE A 37 11.75 -23.02 2.09
N TYR A 38 11.35 -23.00 0.83
CA TYR A 38 9.95 -22.84 0.43
C TYR A 38 9.61 -23.76 -0.74
N ASN A 39 8.31 -24.00 -0.95
CA ASN A 39 7.84 -24.76 -2.10
C ASN A 39 7.70 -23.85 -3.31
N PRO A 40 8.55 -23.98 -4.36
CA PRO A 40 8.46 -23.13 -5.54
C PRO A 40 7.22 -23.44 -6.37
N GLN A 41 6.74 -22.46 -7.14
CA GLN A 41 5.80 -22.70 -8.23
C GLN A 41 6.52 -23.42 -9.40
N PRO A 42 5.80 -24.14 -10.27
CA PRO A 42 6.40 -24.72 -11.47
C PRO A 42 7.07 -23.63 -12.33
N GLY A 43 8.35 -23.83 -12.64
CA GLY A 43 9.18 -22.87 -13.37
C GLY A 43 10.04 -21.96 -12.51
N ASP A 44 9.85 -21.99 -11.18
CA ASP A 44 10.58 -21.15 -10.21
C ASP A 44 11.60 -21.93 -9.36
N GLU A 45 12.01 -23.12 -9.83
CA GLU A 45 12.88 -24.03 -9.07
C GLU A 45 14.28 -23.47 -8.75
N ASN A 46 14.68 -22.40 -9.43
CA ASN A 46 15.96 -21.69 -9.20
C ASN A 46 15.79 -20.28 -8.65
N ASN A 47 14.59 -19.87 -8.28
CA ASN A 47 14.33 -18.52 -7.80
C ASN A 47 14.59 -18.41 -6.28
N HIS A 48 15.77 -18.01 -5.88
CA HIS A 48 16.04 -17.68 -4.49
C HIS A 48 15.51 -16.27 -4.17
N HIS A 49 15.02 -16.07 -2.94
CA HIS A 49 14.75 -14.74 -2.39
C HIS A 49 15.88 -14.40 -1.44
N VAL A 50 16.46 -13.21 -1.58
CA VAL A 50 17.53 -12.71 -0.71
C VAL A 50 17.12 -11.38 -0.16
N VAL A 51 17.00 -11.28 1.16
CA VAL A 51 16.52 -10.09 1.87
C VAL A 51 17.47 -9.76 3.01
N ILE A 52 17.84 -8.51 3.10
CA ILE A 52 18.55 -7.97 4.24
C ILE A 52 17.54 -7.19 5.08
N SER A 53 17.48 -7.49 6.36
CA SER A 53 16.58 -6.81 7.30
C SER A 53 17.35 -6.26 8.49
N TRP A 54 16.89 -5.12 9.00
CA TRP A 54 17.42 -4.43 10.17
C TRP A 54 16.32 -4.23 11.19
N LEU A 55 16.61 -4.56 12.45
CA LEU A 55 15.75 -4.19 13.56
C LEU A 55 16.13 -2.77 14.01
N LEU A 56 15.14 -1.89 14.06
CA LEU A 56 15.33 -0.46 14.30
C LEU A 56 14.85 -0.07 15.71
N ASN A 57 14.26 1.12 15.83
CA ASN A 57 13.72 1.69 17.06
C ASN A 57 12.33 1.14 17.38
N GLU A 58 11.78 1.54 18.51
CA GLU A 58 10.43 1.20 18.92
C GLU A 58 9.39 2.01 18.12
N SER A 59 8.24 1.39 17.81
CA SER A 59 7.20 1.97 16.95
C SER A 59 6.33 3.04 17.64
N HIS A 60 6.39 3.14 18.96
CA HIS A 60 5.53 4.04 19.74
C HIS A 60 6.09 5.46 19.91
N ASN A 61 7.38 5.70 19.62
CA ASN A 61 7.94 7.05 19.64
C ASN A 61 7.59 7.78 18.34
N PRO A 62 6.74 8.83 18.35
CA PRO A 62 6.26 9.46 17.13
C PRO A 62 7.36 10.14 16.30
N ILE A 63 8.41 10.67 16.94
CA ILE A 63 9.54 11.29 16.22
C ILE A 63 10.34 10.21 15.49
N GLU A 64 10.76 9.15 16.21
CA GLU A 64 11.55 8.05 15.63
C GLU A 64 10.77 7.29 14.55
N LEU A 65 9.46 7.11 14.74
CA LEU A 65 8.57 6.52 13.75
C LEU A 65 8.55 7.36 12.47
N LEU A 66 8.34 8.68 12.59
CA LEU A 66 8.26 9.58 11.45
C LEU A 66 9.62 9.74 10.73
N GLU A 67 10.73 9.76 11.47
CA GLU A 67 12.10 9.72 10.92
C GLU A 67 12.32 8.47 10.08
N THR A 68 11.87 7.32 10.58
CA THR A 68 12.03 6.04 9.90
C THR A 68 11.14 5.95 8.66
N TYR A 69 9.90 6.46 8.72
CA TYR A 69 9.03 6.60 7.54
C TYR A 69 9.67 7.51 6.48
N LEU A 70 10.21 8.65 6.89
CA LEU A 70 10.87 9.58 5.95
C LEU A 70 12.09 8.92 5.29
N MET A 71 12.94 8.26 6.07
CA MET A 71 14.09 7.51 5.55
C MET A 71 13.65 6.42 4.58
N SER A 72 12.64 5.64 4.93
CA SER A 72 12.11 4.57 4.06
C SER A 72 11.54 5.12 2.76
N ASN A 73 10.77 6.21 2.82
CA ASN A 73 10.19 6.83 1.63
C ASN A 73 11.29 7.37 0.70
N ILE A 74 12.30 8.06 1.22
CA ILE A 74 13.44 8.55 0.43
C ILE A 74 14.13 7.37 -0.29
N LEU A 75 14.28 6.23 0.38
CA LEU A 75 14.99 5.08 -0.17
C LEU A 75 14.16 4.26 -1.16
N LEU A 76 12.82 4.15 -0.97
CA LEU A 76 12.02 3.09 -1.60
C LEU A 76 10.67 3.52 -2.20
N ASP A 77 10.20 4.77 -2.02
CA ASP A 77 8.82 5.16 -2.34
C ASP A 77 8.41 4.91 -3.81
N ASN A 78 9.32 5.20 -4.73
CA ASN A 78 9.05 5.06 -6.18
C ASN A 78 10.32 4.66 -6.96
N SER A 79 10.16 4.37 -8.25
CA SER A 79 11.28 3.93 -9.13
C SER A 79 12.40 4.97 -9.30
N ALA A 80 12.20 6.24 -8.93
CA ALA A 80 13.25 7.24 -8.88
C ALA A 80 13.99 7.26 -7.53
N SER A 81 13.44 6.63 -6.49
CA SER A 81 14.07 6.48 -5.18
C SER A 81 15.36 5.64 -5.27
N PRO A 82 16.47 6.09 -4.66
CA PRO A 82 17.80 5.55 -4.98
C PRO A 82 17.94 4.05 -4.74
N LEU A 83 17.50 3.52 -3.61
CA LEU A 83 17.60 2.09 -3.32
C LEU A 83 16.62 1.29 -4.19
N ARG A 84 15.41 1.79 -4.38
CA ARG A 84 14.41 1.17 -5.25
C ARG A 84 14.93 1.03 -6.68
N LYS A 85 15.50 2.11 -7.23
CA LYS A 85 16.10 2.13 -8.57
C LYS A 85 17.22 1.10 -8.72
N VAL A 86 18.09 0.99 -7.73
CA VAL A 86 19.20 0.01 -7.74
C VAL A 86 18.66 -1.42 -7.75
N LEU A 87 17.62 -1.71 -6.96
CA LEU A 87 17.00 -3.03 -6.91
C LEU A 87 16.27 -3.37 -8.23
N GLU A 88 15.50 -2.43 -8.78
CA GLU A 88 14.74 -2.64 -10.02
C GLU A 88 15.63 -2.82 -11.27
N ASN A 89 16.77 -2.13 -11.32
CA ASN A 89 17.70 -2.21 -12.44
C ASN A 89 18.80 -3.27 -12.28
N SER A 90 18.75 -4.06 -11.20
CA SER A 90 19.79 -5.06 -10.93
C SER A 90 19.61 -6.31 -11.79
N GLU A 91 20.69 -6.79 -12.40
CA GLU A 91 20.75 -8.09 -13.07
C GLU A 91 20.96 -9.28 -12.09
N LEU A 92 21.03 -9.02 -10.79
CA LEU A 92 21.22 -10.06 -9.78
C LEU A 92 19.94 -10.82 -9.45
N GLY A 93 18.78 -10.26 -9.75
CA GLY A 93 17.47 -10.86 -9.53
C GLY A 93 16.44 -10.41 -10.56
N LYS A 94 15.23 -10.95 -10.48
CA LYS A 94 14.15 -10.62 -11.41
C LYS A 94 13.41 -9.33 -11.01
N SER A 95 13.23 -9.11 -9.72
CA SER A 95 12.51 -7.96 -9.17
C SER A 95 12.85 -7.74 -7.68
N PRO A 96 12.53 -6.56 -7.12
CA PRO A 96 12.60 -6.34 -5.68
C PRO A 96 11.75 -7.36 -4.92
N SER A 97 12.28 -7.86 -3.80
CA SER A 97 11.54 -8.77 -2.93
C SER A 97 10.25 -8.12 -2.41
N PRO A 98 9.13 -8.88 -2.31
CA PRO A 98 7.89 -8.40 -1.67
C PRO A 98 8.05 -7.93 -0.22
N LEU A 99 9.13 -8.35 0.45
CA LEU A 99 9.47 -7.93 1.82
C LEU A 99 10.24 -6.60 1.88
N THR A 100 10.54 -5.99 0.72
CA THR A 100 11.24 -4.71 0.67
C THR A 100 10.33 -3.58 1.17
N GLY A 101 10.73 -2.92 2.25
CA GLY A 101 9.95 -1.84 2.86
C GLY A 101 10.18 -1.71 4.36
N LEU A 102 9.29 -0.94 4.99
CA LEU A 102 9.25 -0.72 6.42
C LEU A 102 8.04 -1.42 7.02
N GLU A 103 8.28 -2.31 7.98
CA GLU A 103 7.25 -2.92 8.83
C GLU A 103 7.17 -2.17 10.15
N ALA A 104 6.00 -1.56 10.42
CA ALA A 104 5.79 -0.69 11.57
C ALA A 104 4.73 -1.19 12.56
N ASP A 105 4.13 -2.35 12.31
CA ASP A 105 3.03 -2.90 13.13
C ASP A 105 3.52 -3.66 14.38
N GLN A 106 4.84 -3.82 14.50
CA GLN A 106 5.47 -4.51 15.62
C GLN A 106 5.97 -3.50 16.66
N LYS A 107 6.34 -4.00 17.85
CA LYS A 107 6.94 -3.15 18.90
C LYS A 107 8.18 -2.42 18.42
N GLU A 108 9.05 -3.11 17.69
CA GLU A 108 10.27 -2.56 17.11
C GLU A 108 10.16 -2.59 15.58
N LEU A 109 10.48 -1.49 14.96
CA LEU A 109 10.41 -1.32 13.51
C LEU A 109 11.40 -2.24 12.80
N VAL A 110 11.01 -2.76 11.65
CA VAL A 110 11.88 -3.55 10.78
C VAL A 110 11.96 -2.91 9.40
N PHE A 111 13.15 -2.56 8.95
CA PHE A 111 13.39 -2.17 7.58
C PHE A 111 14.02 -3.33 6.82
N ALA A 112 13.55 -3.59 5.61
CA ALA A 112 14.07 -4.66 4.78
C ALA A 112 14.26 -4.21 3.33
N ALA A 113 15.27 -4.78 2.66
CA ALA A 113 15.52 -4.59 1.23
C ALA A 113 16.09 -5.89 0.64
N GLY A 114 15.68 -6.22 -0.59
CA GLY A 114 16.14 -7.46 -1.20
C GLY A 114 15.63 -7.68 -2.61
N LEU A 115 15.99 -8.81 -3.18
CA LEU A 115 15.61 -9.26 -4.52
C LEU A 115 15.00 -10.66 -4.48
N GLU A 116 14.10 -10.92 -5.39
CA GLU A 116 13.62 -12.26 -5.73
C GLU A 116 14.14 -12.70 -7.10
N GLY A 117 14.16 -14.01 -7.35
CA GLY A 117 14.70 -14.56 -8.58
C GLY A 117 16.22 -14.54 -8.65
N VAL A 118 16.89 -14.58 -7.50
CA VAL A 118 18.36 -14.52 -7.38
C VAL A 118 18.96 -15.92 -7.59
N GLU A 119 20.07 -16.01 -8.31
CA GLU A 119 20.86 -17.24 -8.42
C GLU A 119 21.59 -17.55 -7.11
N LYS A 120 21.77 -18.83 -6.83
CA LYS A 120 22.34 -19.33 -5.58
C LYS A 120 23.69 -18.70 -5.22
N GLU A 121 24.54 -18.52 -6.21
CA GLU A 121 25.92 -18.02 -6.06
C GLU A 121 25.97 -16.52 -5.80
N LYS A 122 24.89 -15.78 -6.07
CA LYS A 122 24.84 -14.30 -6.04
C LYS A 122 24.25 -13.71 -4.74
N HIS A 123 24.01 -14.52 -3.71
CA HIS A 123 23.40 -14.04 -2.45
C HIS A 123 24.22 -12.93 -1.77
N LYS A 124 25.57 -13.04 -1.80
CA LYS A 124 26.45 -12.02 -1.23
C LYS A 124 26.48 -10.75 -2.10
N ASP A 125 26.35 -10.89 -3.40
CA ASP A 125 26.37 -9.76 -4.32
C ASP A 125 25.15 -8.86 -4.10
N VAL A 126 23.99 -9.44 -3.71
CA VAL A 126 22.80 -8.68 -3.32
C VAL A 126 23.03 -7.88 -2.04
N GLU A 127 23.70 -8.47 -1.04
CA GLU A 127 24.07 -7.73 0.17
C GLU A 127 25.01 -6.57 -0.16
N GLU A 128 26.04 -6.82 -0.96
CA GLU A 128 27.02 -5.81 -1.36
C GLU A 128 26.35 -4.70 -2.18
N LEU A 129 25.45 -5.03 -3.10
CA LEU A 129 24.68 -4.06 -3.88
C LEU A 129 23.92 -3.07 -2.98
N ILE A 130 23.18 -3.59 -2.01
CA ILE A 130 22.38 -2.77 -1.09
C ILE A 130 23.26 -1.90 -0.20
N LEU A 131 24.31 -2.50 0.40
CA LEU A 131 25.20 -1.76 1.28
C LEU A 131 26.04 -0.72 0.54
N ASN A 132 26.46 -0.99 -0.69
CA ASN A 132 27.16 -0.02 -1.52
C ASN A 132 26.26 1.17 -1.87
N CYS A 133 25.01 0.94 -2.27
CA CYS A 133 24.04 2.00 -2.49
C CYS A 133 23.87 2.90 -1.24
N LEU A 134 23.69 2.29 -0.06
CA LEU A 134 23.55 3.04 1.19
C LEU A 134 24.82 3.85 1.54
N ASN A 135 26.01 3.27 1.34
CA ASN A 135 27.29 3.95 1.56
C ASN A 135 27.51 5.11 0.58
N GLU A 136 27.13 4.95 -0.68
CA GLU A 136 27.20 6.00 -1.67
C GLU A 136 26.28 7.18 -1.32
N LEU A 137 25.04 6.91 -0.87
CA LEU A 137 24.12 7.94 -0.41
C LEU A 137 24.67 8.71 0.79
N VAL A 138 25.25 7.99 1.76
CA VAL A 138 25.86 8.67 2.91
C VAL A 138 27.10 9.48 2.50
N SER A 139 27.91 9.01 1.54
CA SER A 139 29.14 9.69 1.12
C SER A 139 28.86 10.91 0.25
N ASN A 140 27.99 10.77 -0.74
CA ASN A 140 27.72 11.77 -1.77
C ASN A 140 26.66 12.79 -1.34
N GLY A 141 25.85 12.45 -0.31
CA GLY A 141 24.67 13.22 0.09
C GLY A 141 23.43 12.85 -0.71
N ILE A 142 22.28 13.25 -0.19
CA ILE A 142 20.97 13.01 -0.79
C ILE A 142 20.44 14.32 -1.39
N ASP A 143 19.88 14.25 -2.57
CA ASP A 143 19.26 15.40 -3.24
C ASP A 143 18.21 16.05 -2.32
N LYS A 144 18.38 17.35 -2.09
CA LYS A 144 17.48 18.12 -1.24
C LYS A 144 16.03 18.09 -1.74
N ASP A 145 15.84 18.14 -3.05
CA ASP A 145 14.49 18.11 -3.64
C ASP A 145 13.81 16.75 -3.38
N LEU A 146 14.57 15.66 -3.33
CA LEU A 146 14.05 14.34 -2.94
C LEU A 146 13.63 14.31 -1.47
N ILE A 147 14.41 14.91 -0.58
CA ILE A 147 14.07 15.00 0.85
C ILE A 147 12.81 15.86 1.02
N ASP A 148 12.75 17.02 0.38
CA ASP A 148 11.64 17.96 0.50
C ASP A 148 10.35 17.36 -0.09
N SER A 149 10.42 16.63 -1.22
CA SER A 149 9.26 15.95 -1.81
C SER A 149 8.79 14.78 -0.95
N SER A 150 9.68 13.96 -0.42
CA SER A 150 9.32 12.85 0.46
C SER A 150 8.66 13.33 1.75
N LEU A 151 9.16 14.41 2.33
CA LEU A 151 8.54 15.04 3.51
C LEU A 151 7.15 15.61 3.17
N HIS A 152 6.99 16.22 1.98
CA HIS A 152 5.72 16.75 1.50
C HIS A 152 4.68 15.61 1.32
N GLN A 153 5.07 14.49 0.70
CA GLN A 153 4.20 13.33 0.55
C GLN A 153 3.78 12.76 1.90
N LEU A 154 4.70 12.67 2.83
CA LEU A 154 4.43 12.20 4.19
C LEU A 154 3.44 13.15 4.92
N GLU A 155 3.58 14.48 4.76
CA GLU A 155 2.66 15.47 5.34
C GLU A 155 1.24 15.33 4.74
N ILE A 156 1.10 15.14 3.43
CA ILE A 156 -0.20 14.91 2.80
C ILE A 156 -0.85 13.65 3.35
N LYS A 157 -0.10 12.54 3.40
CA LYS A 157 -0.58 11.26 3.92
C LYS A 157 -1.11 11.36 5.36
N GLN A 158 -0.44 12.14 6.19
CA GLN A 158 -0.87 12.37 7.58
C GLN A 158 -2.10 13.26 7.70
N ARG A 159 -2.27 14.22 6.80
CA ARG A 159 -3.44 15.13 6.80
C ARG A 159 -4.68 14.53 6.17
N GLU A 160 -4.55 13.51 5.36
CA GLU A 160 -5.62 12.95 4.56
C GLU A 160 -6.67 12.22 5.42
N ILE A 161 -7.92 12.68 5.34
CA ILE A 161 -9.06 12.13 6.09
C ILE A 161 -9.88 11.15 5.21
N THR A 162 -9.42 10.81 4.04
CA THR A 162 -10.16 9.91 3.16
C THR A 162 -9.85 8.45 3.47
N GLY A 163 -10.89 7.67 3.67
CA GLY A 163 -10.77 6.22 3.72
C GLY A 163 -10.73 5.63 2.31
N SER A 164 -9.56 5.40 1.75
CA SER A 164 -9.41 4.61 0.53
C SER A 164 -9.80 3.14 0.80
N GLY A 165 -11.11 2.87 0.86
CA GLY A 165 -11.66 1.54 1.13
C GLY A 165 -11.75 1.15 2.62
N MET A 166 -11.13 1.88 3.54
CA MET A 166 -11.21 1.66 4.99
C MET A 166 -11.83 2.89 5.69
N PRO A 167 -12.80 2.72 6.61
CA PRO A 167 -13.33 3.83 7.39
C PRO A 167 -12.22 4.55 8.18
N PHE A 168 -12.21 5.88 8.14
CA PHE A 168 -11.17 6.68 8.78
C PHE A 168 -11.00 6.40 10.28
N GLY A 169 -12.11 6.17 11.01
CA GLY A 169 -12.05 5.77 12.43
C GLY A 169 -11.32 4.45 12.66
N LEU A 170 -11.47 3.48 11.76
CA LEU A 170 -10.73 2.22 11.82
C LEU A 170 -9.23 2.46 11.51
N GLN A 171 -8.92 3.32 10.58
CA GLN A 171 -7.54 3.69 10.26
C GLN A 171 -6.84 4.32 11.47
N ILE A 172 -7.49 5.27 12.14
CA ILE A 172 -6.97 5.87 13.39
C ILE A 172 -6.76 4.79 14.46
N MET A 173 -7.74 3.93 14.66
CA MET A 173 -7.64 2.86 15.65
C MET A 173 -6.45 1.94 15.39
N LEU A 174 -6.25 1.52 14.14
CA LEU A 174 -5.11 0.68 13.75
C LEU A 174 -3.78 1.41 13.92
N SER A 175 -3.71 2.72 13.65
CA SER A 175 -2.50 3.51 13.87
C SER A 175 -2.13 3.63 15.35
N CYS A 176 -3.13 3.68 16.24
CA CYS A 176 -2.90 3.76 17.69
C CYS A 176 -2.62 2.38 18.33
N LEU A 177 -2.97 1.29 17.64
CA LEU A 177 -2.94 -0.06 18.20
C LEU A 177 -1.55 -0.50 18.69
N PRO A 178 -0.42 -0.25 17.97
CA PRO A 178 0.90 -0.61 18.47
C PRO A 178 1.23 0.03 19.80
N ALA A 179 0.94 1.33 20.01
CA ALA A 179 1.14 2.00 21.29
C ALA A 179 0.27 1.39 22.39
N CYS A 180 -1.02 1.14 22.12
CA CYS A 180 -1.92 0.48 23.06
C CYS A 180 -1.42 -0.89 23.52
N ILE A 181 -0.98 -1.75 22.57
CA ILE A 181 -0.54 -3.12 22.87
C ILE A 181 0.73 -3.11 23.70
N HIS A 182 1.58 -2.09 23.51
CA HIS A 182 2.88 -2.02 24.18
C HIS A 182 2.90 -1.10 25.40
N ASN A 183 1.71 -0.78 25.97
CA ASN A 183 1.52 -0.01 27.19
C ASN A 183 2.02 1.44 27.11
N ASP A 184 1.88 2.08 25.95
CA ASP A 184 2.20 3.47 25.75
C ASP A 184 0.94 4.32 25.49
N ASP A 185 1.08 5.64 25.44
CA ASP A 185 -0.03 6.55 25.15
C ASP A 185 -0.43 6.46 23.66
N PRO A 186 -1.61 5.86 23.36
CA PRO A 186 -2.07 5.75 21.97
C PRO A 186 -2.33 7.10 21.31
N LEU A 187 -2.55 8.16 22.07
CA LEU A 187 -2.83 9.50 21.52
C LEU A 187 -1.57 10.22 21.07
N SER A 188 -0.40 9.80 21.59
CA SER A 188 0.89 10.38 21.17
C SER A 188 1.15 10.25 19.67
N ILE A 189 0.66 9.18 19.04
CA ILE A 189 0.82 8.90 17.61
C ILE A 189 -0.08 9.81 16.75
N LEU A 190 -1.16 10.37 17.31
CA LEU A 190 -2.10 11.23 16.56
C LEU A 190 -1.62 12.66 16.45
N ASP A 191 -0.82 13.16 17.40
CA ASP A 191 -0.24 14.52 17.38
C ASP A 191 1.14 14.50 16.72
N LEU A 192 1.15 14.38 15.40
CA LEU A 192 2.38 14.36 14.62
C LEU A 192 2.91 15.78 14.24
N ASP A 193 2.15 16.83 14.50
CA ASP A 193 2.58 18.19 14.15
C ASP A 193 3.89 18.56 14.85
N ASN A 194 4.05 18.22 16.12
CA ASN A 194 5.29 18.43 16.86
C ASN A 194 6.46 17.62 16.29
N ALA A 195 6.21 16.36 15.92
CA ALA A 195 7.22 15.51 15.29
C ALA A 195 7.66 16.05 13.92
N PHE A 196 6.71 16.49 13.08
CA PHE A 196 7.03 17.16 11.81
C PHE A 196 7.86 18.43 11.99
N ASN A 197 7.50 19.28 12.97
CA ASN A 197 8.25 20.52 13.26
C ASN A 197 9.68 20.19 13.71
N THR A 198 9.86 19.18 14.53
CA THR A 198 11.18 18.70 14.98
C THR A 198 12.01 18.21 13.80
N ILE A 199 11.46 17.37 12.91
CA ILE A 199 12.16 16.87 11.72
C ILE A 199 12.52 18.03 10.78
N LYS A 200 11.57 18.95 10.50
CA LYS A 200 11.83 20.16 9.68
C LYS A 200 12.96 21.01 10.26
N SER A 201 13.07 21.09 11.60
CA SER A 201 14.17 21.79 12.27
C SER A 201 15.50 21.05 12.10
N ASN A 202 15.49 19.73 12.28
CA ASN A 202 16.67 18.89 12.17
C ASN A 202 17.23 18.87 10.74
N LEU A 203 16.38 18.87 9.73
CA LEU A 203 16.77 18.93 8.31
C LEU A 203 17.58 20.20 7.97
N LYS A 204 17.38 21.31 8.71
CA LYS A 204 18.15 22.56 8.50
C LYS A 204 19.63 22.41 8.90
N SER A 205 19.98 21.42 9.71
CA SER A 205 21.38 21.19 10.13
C SER A 205 22.25 20.56 9.04
N GLY A 206 21.66 20.12 7.92
CA GLY A 206 22.32 19.38 6.86
C GLY A 206 22.65 17.93 7.25
N ARG A 207 22.78 17.04 6.27
CA ARG A 207 23.16 15.62 6.44
C ARG A 207 22.33 14.81 7.47
N TYR A 208 21.13 15.28 7.76
CA TYR A 208 20.28 14.63 8.78
C TYR A 208 19.85 13.24 8.35
N ILE A 209 19.40 13.10 7.11
CA ILE A 209 18.93 11.81 6.58
C ILE A 209 20.10 10.84 6.39
N GLU A 210 21.24 11.33 5.92
CA GLU A 210 22.47 10.51 5.82
C GLU A 210 22.88 9.95 7.18
N ASN A 211 22.78 10.76 8.24
CA ASN A 211 23.07 10.33 9.60
C ASN A 211 22.07 9.26 10.09
N LEU A 212 20.79 9.37 9.71
CA LEU A 212 19.80 8.32 10.02
C LEU A 212 20.13 7.01 9.29
N ILE A 213 20.47 7.07 8.00
CA ILE A 213 20.88 5.89 7.21
C ILE A 213 22.15 5.27 7.82
N GLU A 214 23.14 6.08 8.15
CA GLU A 214 24.37 5.61 8.76
C GLU A 214 24.12 4.91 10.11
N LYS A 215 23.32 5.54 10.98
CA LYS A 215 22.97 5.02 12.31
C LYS A 215 22.15 3.73 12.24
N HIS A 216 21.08 3.74 11.43
CA HIS A 216 20.05 2.70 11.46
C HIS A 216 20.34 1.53 10.51
N LEU A 217 21.09 1.74 9.43
CA LEU A 217 21.34 0.71 8.43
C LEU A 217 22.83 0.32 8.35
N ILE A 218 23.74 1.28 8.15
CA ILE A 218 25.17 0.95 7.92
C ILE A 218 25.84 0.47 9.21
N LYS A 219 25.73 1.24 10.30
CA LYS A 219 26.35 0.95 11.60
C LYS A 219 25.52 0.02 12.49
N ASN A 220 24.34 -0.38 12.05
CA ASN A 220 23.47 -1.25 12.80
C ASN A 220 23.88 -2.72 12.64
N ASN A 221 24.47 -3.29 13.69
CA ASN A 221 24.86 -4.70 13.71
C ASN A 221 23.68 -5.67 13.86
N HIS A 222 22.48 -5.20 14.26
CA HIS A 222 21.28 -6.03 14.29
C HIS A 222 20.70 -6.15 12.87
N ARG A 223 21.46 -6.83 12.02
CA ARG A 223 21.17 -7.09 10.61
C ARG A 223 21.12 -8.59 10.34
N LEU A 224 20.10 -9.00 9.61
CA LEU A 224 19.90 -10.37 9.18
C LEU A 224 19.94 -10.44 7.65
N ASN A 225 20.82 -11.27 7.11
CA ASN A 225 20.79 -11.69 5.71
C ASN A 225 19.98 -12.97 5.63
N TYR A 226 18.79 -12.88 5.08
CA TYR A 226 17.84 -13.98 5.00
C TYR A 226 17.68 -14.45 3.55
N SER A 227 17.80 -15.76 3.34
CA SER A 227 17.63 -16.38 2.03
C SER A 227 16.55 -17.45 2.08
N LEU A 228 15.53 -17.34 1.22
CA LEU A 228 14.59 -18.41 0.96
C LEU A 228 15.03 -19.19 -0.28
N ILE A 229 15.23 -20.49 -0.09
CA ILE A 229 15.77 -21.42 -1.10
C ILE A 229 14.61 -22.29 -1.60
N PRO A 230 14.39 -22.42 -2.92
CA PRO A 230 13.37 -23.29 -3.46
C PRO A 230 13.71 -24.76 -3.19
N ASP A 231 12.73 -25.52 -2.71
CA ASP A 231 12.84 -26.99 -2.50
C ASP A 231 11.54 -27.67 -2.95
N ILE A 232 11.57 -28.33 -4.09
CA ILE A 232 10.43 -29.04 -4.67
C ILE A 232 9.84 -30.13 -3.74
N ASN A 233 10.62 -30.58 -2.77
CA ASN A 233 10.20 -31.56 -1.78
C ASN A 233 9.75 -30.93 -0.45
N PHE A 234 9.69 -29.59 -0.36
CA PHE A 234 9.39 -28.87 0.88
C PHE A 234 8.08 -29.33 1.54
N ASN A 235 7.00 -29.40 0.77
CA ASN A 235 5.70 -29.84 1.29
C ASN A 235 5.76 -31.27 1.83
N LYS A 236 6.39 -32.20 1.08
CA LYS A 236 6.57 -33.60 1.50
C LYS A 236 7.39 -33.70 2.79
N LYS A 237 8.53 -33.02 2.85
CA LYS A 237 9.39 -32.99 4.05
C LYS A 237 8.67 -32.38 5.26
N THR A 238 7.86 -31.34 5.02
CA THR A 238 7.06 -30.70 6.07
C THR A 238 5.98 -31.61 6.60
N GLU A 239 5.27 -32.31 5.70
CA GLU A 239 4.25 -33.28 6.08
C GLU A 239 4.85 -34.45 6.88
N GLU A 240 5.96 -35.04 6.42
CA GLU A 240 6.68 -36.10 7.13
C GLU A 240 7.12 -35.60 8.53
N ARG A 241 7.62 -34.37 8.65
CA ARG A 241 8.01 -33.76 9.94
C ARG A 241 6.80 -33.59 10.87
N ILE A 242 5.66 -33.15 10.34
CA ILE A 242 4.42 -32.97 11.11
C ILE A 242 3.91 -34.36 11.57
N GLN A 243 3.83 -35.33 10.67
CA GLN A 243 3.39 -36.69 10.99
C GLN A 243 4.28 -37.34 12.04
N LYS A 244 5.60 -37.19 11.94
CA LYS A 244 6.53 -37.66 12.96
C LYS A 244 6.27 -36.97 14.30
N LYS A 245 6.11 -35.66 14.33
CA LYS A 245 5.83 -34.89 15.54
C LYS A 245 4.51 -35.29 16.20
N VAL A 246 3.47 -35.53 15.39
CA VAL A 246 2.19 -36.03 15.86
C VAL A 246 2.33 -37.45 16.40
N SER A 247 2.98 -38.36 15.66
CA SER A 247 3.24 -39.72 16.08
C SER A 247 4.00 -39.76 17.43
N ASP A 248 5.08 -38.99 17.56
CA ASP A 248 5.88 -38.96 18.79
C ASP A 248 5.08 -38.43 19.99
N LYS A 249 4.23 -37.41 19.79
CA LYS A 249 3.34 -36.91 20.83
C LYS A 249 2.24 -37.88 21.20
N THR A 250 1.72 -38.65 20.24
CA THR A 250 0.59 -39.55 20.45
C THR A 250 0.98 -40.92 21.01
N LYS A 251 2.24 -41.35 20.84
CA LYS A 251 2.75 -42.66 21.34
C LYS A 251 2.51 -42.88 22.83
N ASN A 252 2.65 -41.86 23.62
CA ASN A 252 2.63 -41.94 25.08
C ASN A 252 1.30 -41.46 25.70
N LEU A 253 0.30 -41.14 24.86
CA LEU A 253 -1.02 -40.72 25.35
C LEU A 253 -1.76 -41.88 26.01
N THR A 254 -2.25 -41.63 27.20
CA THR A 254 -3.17 -42.52 27.93
C THR A 254 -4.51 -42.59 27.20
N THR A 255 -5.31 -43.59 27.53
CA THR A 255 -6.68 -43.71 27.01
C THR A 255 -7.54 -42.53 27.36
N GLU A 256 -7.37 -41.98 28.58
CA GLU A 256 -8.08 -40.80 29.06
C GLU A 256 -7.72 -39.55 28.22
N GLU A 257 -6.42 -39.29 27.98
CA GLU A 257 -5.97 -38.18 27.17
C GLU A 257 -6.47 -38.27 25.72
N LYS A 258 -6.47 -39.46 25.11
CA LYS A 258 -7.04 -39.70 23.79
C LYS A 258 -8.52 -39.36 23.75
N ASN A 259 -9.27 -39.82 24.76
CA ASN A 259 -10.71 -39.54 24.86
C ASN A 259 -10.97 -38.03 25.04
N ASN A 260 -10.15 -37.35 25.81
CA ASN A 260 -10.26 -35.90 26.00
C ASN A 260 -9.97 -35.14 24.71
N ILE A 261 -8.97 -35.56 23.91
CA ILE A 261 -8.68 -34.97 22.60
C ILE A 261 -9.88 -35.16 21.65
N VAL A 262 -10.45 -36.37 21.57
CA VAL A 262 -11.62 -36.64 20.73
C VAL A 262 -12.82 -35.81 21.19
N LYS A 263 -13.06 -35.72 22.50
CA LYS A 263 -14.14 -34.92 23.07
C LYS A 263 -13.97 -33.42 22.74
N MET A 264 -12.76 -32.91 22.85
CA MET A 264 -12.45 -31.52 22.51
C MET A 264 -12.63 -31.26 21.00
N ALA A 265 -12.14 -32.14 20.14
CA ALA A 265 -12.32 -32.06 18.68
C ALA A 265 -13.82 -32.08 18.30
N THR A 266 -14.61 -32.98 18.91
CA THR A 266 -16.05 -33.03 18.68
C THR A 266 -16.76 -31.76 19.17
N SER A 267 -16.35 -31.22 20.32
CA SER A 267 -16.90 -29.97 20.84
C SER A 267 -16.57 -28.78 19.96
N LEU A 268 -15.34 -28.72 19.44
CA LEU A 268 -14.92 -27.70 18.49
C LEU A 268 -15.72 -27.79 17.19
N GLN A 269 -15.86 -28.99 16.64
CA GLN A 269 -16.67 -29.20 15.45
C GLN A 269 -18.12 -28.76 15.64
N LYS A 270 -18.76 -29.16 16.77
CA LYS A 270 -20.11 -28.68 17.10
C LYS A 270 -20.20 -27.16 17.21
N ARG A 271 -19.17 -26.52 17.79
CA ARG A 271 -19.12 -25.04 17.88
C ARG A 271 -18.99 -24.40 16.48
N GLN A 272 -18.18 -24.95 15.61
CA GLN A 272 -18.01 -24.47 14.24
C GLN A 272 -19.28 -24.63 13.40
N GLU A 273 -20.02 -25.72 13.60
CA GLU A 273 -21.29 -26.01 12.92
C GLU A 273 -22.47 -25.26 13.54
N SER A 274 -22.34 -24.74 14.77
CA SER A 274 -23.41 -23.99 15.43
C SER A 274 -23.55 -22.61 14.84
N HIS A 275 -24.79 -22.20 14.60
CA HIS A 275 -25.10 -20.83 14.25
C HIS A 275 -25.23 -20.02 15.52
N ASP A 276 -24.53 -18.88 15.58
CA ASP A 276 -24.74 -17.92 16.64
C ASP A 276 -26.12 -17.26 16.47
N ASP A 277 -26.73 -16.86 17.59
CA ASP A 277 -28.02 -16.17 17.56
C ASP A 277 -27.84 -14.79 16.89
N PRO A 278 -28.42 -14.55 15.71
CA PRO A 278 -28.29 -13.27 15.03
C PRO A 278 -28.96 -12.11 15.77
N GLU A 279 -29.83 -12.42 16.76
CA GLU A 279 -30.47 -11.40 17.59
C GLU A 279 -29.50 -10.69 18.55
N ILE A 280 -28.32 -11.28 18.80
CA ILE A 280 -27.26 -10.67 19.63
C ILE A 280 -26.63 -9.47 18.92
N LEU A 281 -26.63 -9.46 17.57
CA LEU A 281 -26.04 -8.37 16.80
C LEU A 281 -26.98 -7.16 16.74
N PRO A 282 -26.45 -5.92 16.85
CA PRO A 282 -27.22 -4.72 16.58
C PRO A 282 -27.83 -4.79 15.17
N LYS A 283 -29.13 -4.67 15.06
CA LYS A 283 -29.84 -4.70 13.77
C LYS A 283 -30.08 -3.29 13.26
N VAL A 284 -29.84 -3.12 11.97
CA VAL A 284 -30.31 -1.93 11.26
C VAL A 284 -31.78 -2.16 10.92
N THR A 285 -32.64 -1.28 11.41
CA THR A 285 -34.07 -1.31 11.15
C THR A 285 -34.44 -0.26 10.10
N LYS A 286 -35.71 -0.23 9.68
CA LYS A 286 -36.19 0.79 8.75
C LYS A 286 -36.10 2.21 9.31
N GLU A 287 -36.18 2.33 10.64
CA GLU A 287 -36.10 3.60 11.37
C GLU A 287 -34.68 4.18 11.32
N ASP A 288 -33.65 3.34 11.16
CA ASP A 288 -32.26 3.76 11.05
C ASP A 288 -31.91 4.27 9.63
N ILE A 289 -32.77 3.99 8.65
CA ILE A 289 -32.58 4.42 7.27
C ILE A 289 -33.08 5.88 7.16
N PRO A 290 -32.20 6.84 6.84
CA PRO A 290 -32.63 8.22 6.64
C PRO A 290 -33.61 8.29 5.46
N ASN A 291 -34.73 8.99 5.65
CA ASN A 291 -35.78 9.18 4.61
C ASN A 291 -35.24 9.89 3.36
N GLU A 292 -34.19 10.71 3.54
CA GLU A 292 -33.58 11.47 2.46
C GLU A 292 -32.04 11.36 2.57
N ARG A 293 -31.41 11.12 1.43
CA ARG A 293 -29.96 11.21 1.33
C ARG A 293 -29.55 12.68 1.22
N LYS A 294 -28.82 13.18 2.19
CA LYS A 294 -28.27 14.54 2.14
C LYS A 294 -27.05 14.56 1.23
N TYR A 295 -27.12 15.34 0.18
CA TYR A 295 -25.99 15.65 -0.68
C TYR A 295 -25.40 17.01 -0.28
N PRO A 296 -24.06 17.16 -0.27
CA PRO A 296 -23.47 18.47 -0.07
C PRO A 296 -23.89 19.41 -1.22
N SER A 297 -24.30 20.61 -0.87
CA SER A 297 -24.67 21.63 -1.87
C SER A 297 -23.42 22.38 -2.32
N PRO A 298 -23.13 22.42 -3.62
CA PRO A 298 -21.99 23.17 -4.14
C PRO A 298 -22.31 24.66 -4.25
N PHE A 299 -21.29 25.48 -4.13
CA PHE A 299 -21.30 26.80 -4.73
C PHE A 299 -20.97 26.65 -6.22
N ILE A 300 -21.82 27.17 -7.09
CA ILE A 300 -21.68 27.03 -8.55
C ILE A 300 -21.18 28.35 -9.14
N SER A 301 -20.15 28.28 -9.97
CA SER A 301 -19.64 29.42 -10.74
C SER A 301 -19.47 29.01 -12.20
N HIS A 302 -19.87 29.90 -13.10
CA HIS A 302 -19.71 29.71 -14.55
C HIS A 302 -18.60 30.62 -15.06
N SER A 303 -17.63 30.04 -15.77
CA SER A 303 -16.55 30.77 -16.42
C SER A 303 -16.37 30.27 -17.85
N ASN A 304 -16.40 31.17 -18.82
CA ASN A 304 -16.25 30.85 -20.24
C ASN A 304 -17.04 29.59 -20.66
N ASN A 305 -16.36 28.47 -20.85
CA ASN A 305 -16.94 27.19 -21.29
C ASN A 305 -17.00 26.14 -20.17
N ALA A 306 -16.76 26.51 -18.90
CA ALA A 306 -16.72 25.59 -17.80
C ALA A 306 -17.70 25.96 -16.68
N THR A 307 -18.33 24.94 -16.09
CA THR A 307 -19.09 25.06 -14.85
C THR A 307 -18.27 24.51 -13.70
N ASN A 308 -18.03 25.35 -12.70
CA ASN A 308 -17.24 24.98 -11.53
C ASN A 308 -18.16 24.72 -10.35
N TYR A 309 -17.95 23.60 -9.67
CA TYR A 309 -18.68 23.18 -8.48
C TYR A 309 -17.72 23.17 -7.30
N PHE A 310 -17.94 24.03 -6.31
CA PHE A 310 -17.11 24.12 -5.11
C PHE A 310 -17.83 23.53 -3.92
N TYR A 311 -17.24 22.51 -3.30
CA TYR A 311 -17.77 21.85 -2.10
C TYR A 311 -16.89 22.22 -0.91
N LYS A 312 -17.48 22.88 0.11
CA LYS A 312 -16.77 23.16 1.35
C LYS A 312 -16.88 21.96 2.28
N SER A 313 -15.75 21.31 2.54
CA SER A 313 -15.62 20.16 3.44
C SER A 313 -14.40 20.33 4.34
N GLY A 314 -14.44 19.70 5.51
CA GLY A 314 -13.27 19.63 6.42
C GLY A 314 -12.24 18.65 5.87
N THR A 315 -11.27 19.14 5.13
CA THR A 315 -10.25 18.34 4.43
C THR A 315 -8.86 18.45 5.03
N ASN A 316 -8.75 19.03 6.25
CA ASN A 316 -7.49 19.21 6.97
C ASN A 316 -6.39 19.91 6.13
N GLY A 317 -6.77 20.93 5.33
CA GLY A 317 -5.84 21.72 4.51
C GLY A 317 -5.43 21.06 3.19
N ILE A 318 -6.16 20.00 2.77
CA ILE A 318 -5.97 19.39 1.44
C ILE A 318 -7.09 19.88 0.52
N VAL A 319 -6.70 20.30 -0.69
CA VAL A 319 -7.62 20.63 -1.79
C VAL A 319 -7.69 19.42 -2.73
N TYR A 320 -8.91 19.00 -3.06
CA TYR A 320 -9.18 17.97 -4.06
C TYR A 320 -9.79 18.64 -5.29
N HIS A 321 -9.20 18.43 -6.44
CA HIS A 321 -9.66 18.97 -7.71
C HIS A 321 -9.95 17.85 -8.70
N SER A 322 -11.04 17.96 -9.46
CA SER A 322 -11.38 17.06 -10.57
C SER A 322 -11.84 17.86 -11.77
N MET A 323 -11.23 17.62 -12.92
CA MET A 323 -11.61 18.14 -14.22
C MET A 323 -12.29 17.03 -15.00
N LEU A 324 -13.47 17.33 -15.56
CA LEU A 324 -14.27 16.41 -16.37
C LEU A 324 -14.36 16.92 -17.79
N PHE A 325 -13.94 16.11 -18.75
CA PHE A 325 -13.97 16.43 -20.18
C PHE A 325 -14.94 15.46 -20.87
N PRO A 326 -16.15 15.91 -21.31
CA PRO A 326 -17.07 15.05 -22.01
C PRO A 326 -16.47 14.45 -23.29
N CYS A 327 -16.71 13.15 -23.52
CA CYS A 327 -16.15 12.37 -24.62
C CYS A 327 -17.25 11.57 -25.35
N ASP A 328 -18.34 12.22 -25.71
CA ASP A 328 -19.57 11.56 -26.24
C ASP A 328 -19.42 10.99 -27.66
N ALA A 329 -18.33 11.32 -28.38
CA ALA A 329 -18.15 11.00 -29.79
C ALA A 329 -17.20 9.81 -30.06
N LEU A 330 -16.72 9.10 -29.04
CA LEU A 330 -15.78 8.00 -29.21
C LEU A 330 -16.43 6.75 -29.80
N ASN A 331 -15.85 6.21 -30.88
CA ASN A 331 -16.24 4.90 -31.41
C ASN A 331 -15.65 3.75 -30.58
N LYS A 332 -16.02 2.49 -30.87
CA LYS A 332 -15.56 1.31 -30.09
C LYS A 332 -14.05 1.13 -30.07
N HIS A 333 -13.34 1.43 -31.16
CA HIS A 333 -11.88 1.35 -31.23
C HIS A 333 -11.24 2.44 -30.38
N GLU A 334 -11.77 3.65 -30.47
CA GLU A 334 -11.30 4.79 -29.69
C GLU A 334 -11.54 4.57 -28.18
N LEU A 335 -12.63 3.93 -27.77
CA LEU A 335 -12.91 3.59 -26.39
C LEU A 335 -11.84 2.66 -25.77
N ALA A 336 -11.41 1.63 -26.49
CA ALA A 336 -10.36 0.74 -26.04
C ALA A 336 -9.02 1.49 -25.87
N VAL A 337 -8.66 2.29 -26.89
CA VAL A 337 -7.43 3.13 -26.85
C VAL A 337 -7.55 4.23 -25.78
N ALA A 338 -8.75 4.78 -25.57
CA ALA A 338 -9.00 5.83 -24.59
C ALA A 338 -8.65 5.38 -23.16
N SER A 339 -8.96 4.13 -22.81
CA SER A 339 -8.60 3.59 -21.49
C SER A 339 -7.08 3.52 -21.30
N LEU A 340 -6.35 3.04 -22.31
CA LEU A 340 -4.88 3.02 -22.29
C LEU A 340 -4.30 4.44 -22.22
N PHE A 341 -4.88 5.36 -23.00
CA PHE A 341 -4.53 6.78 -22.97
C PHE A 341 -4.68 7.35 -21.56
N ALA A 342 -5.85 7.20 -20.96
CA ALA A 342 -6.12 7.72 -19.61
C ALA A 342 -5.14 7.14 -18.57
N ASN A 343 -4.85 5.86 -18.64
CA ASN A 343 -3.92 5.21 -17.71
C ASN A 343 -2.43 5.61 -17.94
N SER A 344 -2.10 6.22 -19.07
CA SER A 344 -0.71 6.53 -19.42
C SER A 344 -0.37 8.01 -19.33
N ILE A 345 -1.32 8.93 -19.50
CA ILE A 345 -1.02 10.38 -19.62
C ILE A 345 -0.42 11.01 -18.37
N THR A 346 -0.61 10.41 -17.21
CA THR A 346 -0.05 10.88 -15.94
C THR A 346 1.38 10.38 -15.69
N ASP A 347 1.87 9.46 -16.53
CA ASP A 347 3.14 8.76 -16.35
C ASP A 347 4.14 8.96 -17.49
N ILE A 348 3.84 9.89 -18.39
CA ILE A 348 4.72 10.34 -19.51
C ILE A 348 5.16 11.78 -19.31
N GLY A 349 6.14 12.22 -20.10
CA GLY A 349 6.64 13.60 -20.07
C GLY A 349 5.63 14.63 -20.58
N LEU A 350 5.85 15.90 -20.27
CA LEU A 350 4.99 17.02 -20.65
C LEU A 350 5.82 18.13 -21.33
N GLY A 351 5.45 18.51 -22.54
CA GLY A 351 6.15 19.55 -23.29
C GLY A 351 7.61 19.18 -23.58
N ASN A 352 8.54 19.88 -22.95
CA ASN A 352 9.99 19.60 -23.07
C ASN A 352 10.53 18.75 -21.91
N ASP A 353 9.74 18.54 -20.86
CA ASP A 353 10.16 17.85 -19.65
C ASP A 353 9.97 16.32 -19.82
N SER A 354 10.97 15.53 -19.42
CA SER A 354 10.87 14.06 -19.40
C SER A 354 9.89 13.57 -18.34
N TYR A 355 9.41 12.33 -18.46
CA TYR A 355 8.53 11.73 -17.46
C TYR A 355 9.15 11.74 -16.05
N GLU A 356 10.46 11.48 -15.93
CA GLU A 356 11.18 11.51 -14.65
C GLU A 356 11.14 12.90 -13.99
N SER A 357 11.36 13.96 -14.79
CA SER A 357 11.29 15.35 -14.33
C SER A 357 9.89 15.71 -13.87
N ILE A 358 8.87 15.29 -14.64
CA ILE A 358 7.46 15.55 -14.30
C ILE A 358 7.03 14.78 -13.05
N GLN A 359 7.40 13.52 -12.89
CA GLN A 359 7.09 12.75 -11.68
C GLN A 359 7.73 13.38 -10.44
N LYS A 360 9.00 13.82 -10.55
CA LYS A 360 9.66 14.53 -9.45
C LYS A 360 8.93 15.84 -9.10
N TYR A 361 8.55 16.62 -10.11
CA TYR A 361 7.80 17.86 -9.91
C TYR A 361 6.42 17.59 -9.30
N GLN A 362 5.66 16.64 -9.84
CA GLN A 362 4.36 16.24 -9.31
C GLN A 362 4.44 15.83 -7.84
N SER A 363 5.42 15.02 -7.46
CA SER A 363 5.62 14.57 -6.08
C SER A 363 5.96 15.71 -5.13
N SER A 364 6.57 16.80 -5.62
CA SER A 364 6.94 17.96 -4.80
C SER A 364 5.79 18.93 -4.53
N ILE A 365 4.71 18.91 -5.34
CA ILE A 365 3.62 19.89 -5.24
C ILE A 365 2.24 19.25 -5.01
N THR A 366 2.05 17.98 -5.31
CA THR A 366 0.75 17.30 -5.20
C THR A 366 0.84 16.03 -4.35
N GLY A 367 -0.30 15.50 -3.94
CA GLY A 367 -0.44 14.13 -3.41
C GLY A 367 -0.77 13.11 -4.49
N GLY A 368 -0.48 13.41 -5.75
CA GLY A 368 -0.74 12.60 -6.92
C GLY A 368 -1.80 13.21 -7.84
N ILE A 369 -1.61 12.96 -9.15
CA ILE A 369 -2.59 13.24 -10.20
C ILE A 369 -2.96 11.90 -10.82
N SER A 370 -4.23 11.68 -11.07
CA SER A 370 -4.76 10.48 -11.71
C SER A 370 -5.67 10.83 -12.87
N SER A 371 -5.73 9.96 -13.85
CA SER A 371 -6.61 10.08 -14.99
C SER A 371 -7.41 8.79 -15.19
N SER A 372 -8.66 8.90 -15.56
CA SER A 372 -9.53 7.75 -15.82
C SER A 372 -10.71 8.16 -16.70
N PHE A 373 -11.28 7.22 -17.46
CA PHE A 373 -12.60 7.40 -18.04
C PHE A 373 -13.67 7.03 -17.02
N VAL A 374 -14.67 7.91 -16.91
CA VAL A 374 -15.81 7.73 -16.00
C VAL A 374 -17.12 7.81 -16.76
N MET A 375 -18.07 6.99 -16.37
CA MET A 375 -19.45 7.04 -16.87
C MET A 375 -20.32 7.76 -15.85
N LEU A 376 -20.76 8.95 -16.19
CA LEU A 376 -21.59 9.80 -15.35
C LEU A 376 -23.07 9.52 -15.65
N PRO A 377 -23.88 9.12 -14.65
CA PRO A 377 -25.31 8.89 -14.89
C PRO A 377 -26.01 10.20 -15.22
N CYS A 378 -26.88 10.17 -16.22
CA CYS A 378 -27.76 11.29 -16.53
C CYS A 378 -28.97 11.31 -15.59
N THR A 379 -29.67 12.44 -15.53
CA THR A 379 -30.81 12.64 -14.64
C THR A 379 -31.98 11.71 -14.93
N ASP A 380 -32.06 11.15 -16.14
CA ASP A 380 -33.08 10.15 -16.55
C ASP A 380 -32.79 8.73 -16.01
N ASN A 381 -31.60 8.50 -15.38
CA ASN A 381 -31.13 7.21 -14.89
C ASN A 381 -31.05 6.07 -15.95
N ILE A 382 -31.20 6.41 -17.23
CA ILE A 382 -31.16 5.47 -18.36
C ILE A 382 -29.86 5.68 -19.16
N ASN A 383 -29.55 6.95 -19.42
CA ASN A 383 -28.39 7.36 -20.19
C ASN A 383 -27.20 7.68 -19.28
N TYR A 384 -26.02 7.63 -19.83
CA TYR A 384 -24.80 8.07 -19.19
C TYR A 384 -23.99 8.93 -20.16
N GLN A 385 -23.17 9.82 -19.59
CA GLN A 385 -22.18 10.59 -20.32
C GLN A 385 -20.79 10.04 -20.02
N LEU A 386 -20.03 9.73 -21.06
CA LEU A 386 -18.63 9.35 -20.91
C LEU A 386 -17.79 10.62 -20.76
N ALA A 387 -16.87 10.62 -19.80
CA ALA A 387 -15.96 11.73 -19.60
C ALA A 387 -14.55 11.24 -19.24
N LEU A 388 -13.53 11.92 -19.75
CA LEU A 388 -12.18 11.84 -19.21
C LEU A 388 -12.16 12.65 -17.92
N LYS A 389 -11.82 12.01 -16.81
CA LYS A 389 -11.64 12.63 -15.51
C LYS A 389 -10.17 12.71 -15.19
N VAL A 390 -9.64 13.90 -14.95
CA VAL A 390 -8.32 14.13 -14.36
C VAL A 390 -8.53 14.67 -12.96
N SER A 391 -7.94 14.04 -11.96
CA SER A 391 -8.10 14.37 -10.56
C SER A 391 -6.75 14.55 -9.89
N GLY A 392 -6.67 15.49 -8.97
CA GLY A 392 -5.49 15.71 -8.15
C GLY A 392 -5.85 16.12 -6.72
N LYS A 393 -4.89 15.97 -5.82
CA LYS A 393 -4.95 16.50 -4.46
C LYS A 393 -3.66 17.19 -4.12
N SER A 394 -3.72 18.30 -3.37
CA SER A 394 -2.54 19.03 -2.91
C SER A 394 -2.82 19.73 -1.59
N LEU A 395 -1.76 20.17 -0.92
CA LEU A 395 -1.92 21.17 0.15
C LEU A 395 -2.44 22.48 -0.44
N GLU A 396 -3.27 23.20 0.31
CA GLU A 396 -3.90 24.45 -0.13
C GLU A 396 -2.90 25.45 -0.75
N LYS A 397 -1.70 25.57 -0.20
CA LYS A 397 -0.62 26.43 -0.72
C LYS A 397 -0.17 26.10 -2.14
N ASN A 398 -0.37 24.86 -2.60
CA ASN A 398 0.06 24.34 -3.91
C ASN A 398 -1.10 24.18 -4.89
N ASP A 399 -2.34 24.55 -4.52
CA ASP A 399 -3.53 24.32 -5.34
C ASP A 399 -3.38 24.84 -6.78
N HIS A 400 -2.89 26.06 -6.97
CA HIS A 400 -2.71 26.64 -8.30
C HIS A 400 -1.66 25.88 -9.15
N LEU A 401 -0.57 25.39 -8.54
CA LEU A 401 0.45 24.58 -9.23
C LEU A 401 -0.09 23.23 -9.65
N MET A 402 -0.91 22.61 -8.81
CA MET A 402 -1.61 21.36 -9.14
C MET A 402 -2.56 21.55 -10.31
N GLN A 403 -3.38 22.59 -10.31
CA GLN A 403 -4.31 22.89 -11.40
C GLN A 403 -3.57 23.11 -12.73
N GLU A 404 -2.48 23.86 -12.71
CA GLU A 404 -1.64 24.07 -13.88
C GLU A 404 -1.05 22.75 -14.40
N LEU A 405 -0.52 21.90 -13.50
CA LEU A 405 0.02 20.60 -13.88
C LEU A 405 -1.06 19.67 -14.46
N MET A 406 -2.27 19.67 -13.89
CA MET A 406 -3.40 18.89 -14.44
C MET A 406 -3.76 19.35 -15.86
N LEU A 407 -3.75 20.65 -16.14
CA LEU A 407 -4.00 21.18 -17.50
C LEU A 407 -2.88 20.81 -18.46
N ARG A 408 -1.60 20.90 -18.04
CA ARG A 408 -0.46 20.46 -18.84
C ARG A 408 -0.52 18.96 -19.14
N THR A 409 -0.96 18.15 -18.19
CA THR A 409 -1.12 16.70 -18.41
C THR A 409 -2.06 16.39 -19.58
N ILE A 410 -3.06 17.23 -19.81
CA ILE A 410 -4.00 17.03 -20.94
C ILE A 410 -3.46 17.63 -22.24
N ASN A 411 -2.84 18.82 -22.17
CA ASN A 411 -2.51 19.59 -23.38
C ASN A 411 -1.11 19.31 -23.92
N ASP A 412 -0.16 18.93 -23.06
CA ASP A 412 1.26 18.92 -23.38
C ASP A 412 1.89 17.51 -23.29
N SER A 413 1.06 16.45 -23.18
CA SER A 413 1.52 15.05 -23.09
C SER A 413 2.43 14.63 -24.25
N ARG A 414 3.56 14.01 -23.93
CA ARG A 414 4.62 13.63 -24.89
C ARG A 414 4.47 12.21 -25.40
N PHE A 415 3.67 12.04 -26.45
CA PHE A 415 3.50 10.73 -27.09
C PHE A 415 4.68 10.27 -27.95
N ASN A 416 5.75 11.05 -28.05
CA ASN A 416 7.00 10.68 -28.69
C ASN A 416 7.97 9.90 -27.77
N GLU A 417 7.67 9.76 -26.49
CA GLU A 417 8.40 8.88 -25.55
C GLU A 417 8.00 7.40 -25.76
N THR A 418 8.24 6.88 -26.97
CA THR A 418 7.73 5.56 -27.39
C THR A 418 8.22 4.41 -26.51
N GLN A 419 9.47 4.48 -26.02
CA GLN A 419 10.01 3.47 -25.10
C GLN A 419 9.25 3.48 -23.77
N ARG A 420 9.00 4.66 -23.19
CA ARG A 420 8.24 4.79 -21.95
C ARG A 420 6.80 4.31 -22.11
N ILE A 421 6.14 4.66 -23.19
CA ILE A 421 4.79 4.20 -23.49
C ILE A 421 4.75 2.68 -23.62
N LYS A 422 5.74 2.07 -24.26
CA LYS A 422 5.83 0.61 -24.37
C LYS A 422 5.95 -0.04 -22.98
N GLU A 423 6.81 0.48 -22.10
CA GLU A 423 6.96 -0.01 -20.73
C GLU A 423 5.63 0.05 -19.95
N LEU A 424 4.88 1.15 -20.08
CA LEU A 424 3.56 1.30 -19.44
C LEU A 424 2.55 0.28 -19.98
N LEU A 425 2.53 0.05 -21.30
CA LEU A 425 1.66 -0.94 -21.92
C LEU A 425 2.02 -2.37 -21.52
N ASP A 426 3.31 -2.71 -21.47
CA ASP A 426 3.79 -4.01 -21.01
C ASP A 426 3.41 -4.25 -19.55
N PHE A 427 3.51 -3.21 -18.70
CA PHE A 427 3.05 -3.27 -17.30
C PHE A 427 1.53 -3.52 -17.20
N ILE A 428 0.72 -2.74 -17.93
CA ILE A 428 -0.75 -2.87 -17.96
C ILE A 428 -1.13 -4.28 -18.42
N SER A 429 -0.50 -4.81 -19.47
CA SER A 429 -0.75 -6.16 -19.98
C SER A 429 -0.43 -7.23 -18.94
N SER A 430 0.73 -7.13 -18.28
CA SER A 430 1.14 -8.07 -17.24
C SER A 430 0.20 -8.04 -16.02
N ASP A 431 -0.25 -6.85 -15.61
CA ASP A 431 -1.18 -6.69 -14.49
C ASP A 431 -2.56 -7.27 -14.81
N ASN A 432 -3.05 -7.03 -16.03
CA ASN A 432 -4.29 -7.61 -16.53
C ASN A 432 -4.23 -9.13 -16.53
N GLU A 433 -3.15 -9.75 -17.03
CA GLU A 433 -2.98 -11.22 -17.02
C GLU A 433 -3.02 -11.79 -15.59
N LYS A 434 -2.32 -11.16 -14.64
CA LYS A 434 -2.35 -11.56 -13.23
C LYS A 434 -3.74 -11.41 -12.60
N SER A 435 -4.45 -10.36 -12.98
CA SER A 435 -5.78 -10.06 -12.44
C SER A 435 -6.89 -11.02 -12.94
N LEU A 436 -6.69 -11.69 -14.07
CA LEU A 436 -7.66 -12.62 -14.64
C LEU A 436 -8.10 -13.71 -13.65
N ILE A 437 -7.16 -14.30 -12.94
CA ILE A 437 -7.44 -15.38 -11.97
C ILE A 437 -8.22 -14.83 -10.77
N GLN A 438 -7.83 -13.68 -10.25
CA GLN A 438 -8.43 -13.10 -9.05
C GLN A 438 -9.81 -12.50 -9.33
N ASN A 439 -9.99 -11.88 -10.50
CA ASN A 439 -11.19 -11.13 -10.88
C ASN A 439 -12.09 -11.88 -11.86
N GLY A 440 -11.84 -13.14 -12.15
CA GLY A 440 -12.58 -13.93 -13.15
C GLY A 440 -14.10 -13.89 -12.97
N HIS A 441 -14.59 -13.92 -11.72
CA HIS A 441 -16.02 -13.83 -11.41
C HIS A 441 -16.60 -12.44 -11.75
N VAL A 442 -15.88 -11.37 -11.50
CA VAL A 442 -16.28 -9.98 -11.84
C VAL A 442 -16.29 -9.79 -13.35
N LEU A 443 -15.25 -10.26 -14.04
CA LEU A 443 -15.14 -10.22 -15.49
C LEU A 443 -16.29 -10.97 -16.17
N ALA A 444 -16.61 -12.17 -15.69
CA ALA A 444 -17.73 -12.97 -16.20
C ALA A 444 -19.08 -12.25 -15.97
N MET A 445 -19.30 -11.67 -14.80
CA MET A 445 -20.51 -10.91 -14.48
C MET A 445 -20.65 -9.67 -15.38
N ASN A 446 -19.57 -8.91 -15.57
CA ASN A 446 -19.57 -7.72 -16.42
C ASN A 446 -19.83 -8.07 -17.89
N ASN A 447 -19.22 -9.15 -18.40
CA ASN A 447 -19.45 -9.60 -19.77
C ASN A 447 -20.89 -10.09 -19.99
N ALA A 448 -21.48 -10.79 -19.01
CA ALA A 448 -22.91 -11.17 -19.07
C ALA A 448 -23.82 -9.94 -19.05
N ALA A 449 -23.57 -8.97 -18.17
CA ALA A 449 -24.32 -7.73 -18.08
C ALA A 449 -24.17 -6.85 -19.33
N ALA A 450 -23.03 -6.91 -20.01
CA ALA A 450 -22.77 -6.15 -21.24
C ALA A 450 -23.75 -6.43 -22.39
N GLN A 451 -24.47 -7.55 -22.32
CA GLN A 451 -25.47 -7.90 -23.32
C GLN A 451 -26.82 -7.16 -23.12
N ILE A 452 -27.07 -6.66 -21.93
CA ILE A 452 -28.36 -6.06 -21.55
C ILE A 452 -28.24 -4.63 -21.01
N ASN A 453 -27.02 -4.15 -20.78
CA ASN A 453 -26.78 -2.82 -20.18
C ASN A 453 -25.63 -2.10 -20.90
N SER A 454 -25.88 -0.87 -21.36
CA SER A 454 -24.91 -0.07 -22.10
C SER A 454 -23.69 0.33 -21.27
N VAL A 455 -23.89 0.62 -19.97
CA VAL A 455 -22.78 0.93 -19.04
C VAL A 455 -21.86 -0.28 -18.88
N ALA A 456 -22.43 -1.47 -18.67
CA ALA A 456 -21.65 -2.70 -18.58
C ALA A 456 -20.96 -3.04 -19.91
N ALA A 457 -21.60 -2.76 -21.06
CA ALA A 457 -20.98 -2.95 -22.37
C ALA A 457 -19.78 -2.03 -22.59
N THR A 458 -19.86 -0.77 -22.15
CA THR A 458 -18.73 0.16 -22.19
C THR A 458 -17.63 -0.25 -21.23
N SER A 459 -17.97 -0.64 -20.00
CA SER A 459 -17.00 -1.16 -19.03
C SER A 459 -16.26 -2.41 -19.54
N ASP A 460 -16.97 -3.34 -20.19
CA ASP A 460 -16.36 -4.55 -20.78
C ASP A 460 -15.39 -4.23 -21.93
N LEU A 461 -15.62 -3.12 -22.67
CA LEU A 461 -14.73 -2.64 -23.72
C LEU A 461 -13.51 -1.89 -23.19
N THR A 462 -13.58 -1.29 -21.99
CA THR A 462 -12.53 -0.42 -21.44
C THR A 462 -11.69 -1.07 -20.35
N SER A 463 -12.20 -2.12 -19.72
CA SER A 463 -11.53 -2.81 -18.60
C SER A 463 -11.99 -4.26 -18.39
N GLY A 464 -12.82 -4.79 -19.28
CA GLY A 464 -13.35 -6.16 -19.19
C GLY A 464 -12.60 -7.18 -20.06
N VAL A 465 -13.23 -8.36 -20.26
CA VAL A 465 -12.66 -9.45 -21.05
C VAL A 465 -12.36 -9.07 -22.50
N ARG A 466 -13.10 -8.13 -23.05
CA ARG A 466 -12.87 -7.64 -24.43
C ARG A 466 -11.74 -6.64 -24.55
N PHE A 467 -11.27 -6.12 -23.43
CA PHE A 467 -10.13 -5.20 -23.37
C PHE A 467 -8.81 -5.96 -23.17
N ILE A 468 -8.79 -7.01 -22.36
CA ILE A 468 -7.66 -7.89 -22.07
C ILE A 468 -7.33 -8.76 -23.29
#